data_d876db2c9af904090e0dbe5c894a72fe
#
_entry.id   d876db2c9af904090e0dbe5c894a72fe
#
_cell.length_a   1.000
_cell.length_b   1.000
_cell.length_c   1.000
_cell.angle_alpha   90.00
_cell.angle_beta   90.00
_cell.angle_gamma   90.00
#
_symmetry.space_group_name_H-M   'P 1'
#
loop_
_entity.id
_entity.type
_entity.pdbx_description
1 polymer ?
#
loop_
_entity_poly.entity_id
_entity_poly.type
_entity_poly.pdbx_seq_one_letter_code
_entity_poly.pdbx_strand_id
1 'polypeptide(L)'
;MRLTASQTRLITDRVHQHFGAQAKIWLFGSRVDDCKRGGDVDLYVETDHPELLSELRCKISLEEALDLHVDLIVKKAGQNHPIQQIAKAEGVRL
;
A
#
# COMPACT_ATOMS: atom_id res chain seq x y z
N MET A 1 -1.01 12.36 10.54
CA MET A 1 -0.35 11.23 11.21
C MET A 1 0.42 10.41 10.21
N ARG A 2 1.68 10.18 10.49
CA ARG A 2 2.58 9.45 9.60
C ARG A 2 2.82 8.04 10.08
N LEU A 3 3.23 7.18 9.16
CA LEU A 3 3.67 5.83 9.52
C LEU A 3 5.04 5.91 10.19
N THR A 4 5.22 5.07 11.21
CA THR A 4 6.54 4.90 11.83
C THR A 4 7.44 4.06 10.91
N ALA A 5 8.74 4.05 11.18
CA ALA A 5 9.68 3.20 10.46
C ALA A 5 9.31 1.72 10.60
N SER A 6 8.86 1.30 11.79
CA SER A 6 8.42 -0.08 12.03
C SER A 6 7.18 -0.43 11.22
N GLN A 7 6.23 0.49 11.13
CA GLN A 7 5.02 0.28 10.34
C GLN A 7 5.34 0.20 8.86
N THR A 8 6.22 1.05 8.35
CA THR A 8 6.66 1.03 6.96
C THR A 8 7.34 -0.29 6.62
N ARG A 9 8.21 -0.76 7.50
CA ARG A 9 8.89 -2.05 7.30
C ARG A 9 7.89 -3.20 7.29
N LEU A 10 6.94 -3.19 8.20
CA LEU A 10 5.89 -4.21 8.25
C LEU A 10 5.10 -4.27 6.96
N ILE A 11 4.70 -3.12 6.45
CA ILE A 11 3.95 -3.02 5.19
C ILE A 11 4.78 -3.61 4.05
N THR A 12 6.03 -3.19 3.93
CA THR A 12 6.93 -3.67 2.89
C THR A 12 7.11 -5.18 2.96
N ASP A 13 7.36 -5.72 4.14
CA ASP A 13 7.55 -7.15 4.33
C ASP A 13 6.31 -7.94 3.95
N ARG A 14 5.13 -7.49 4.39
CA ARG A 14 3.88 -8.20 4.09
C ARG A 14 3.55 -8.17 2.62
N VAL A 15 3.73 -7.02 1.96
CA VAL A 15 3.51 -6.92 0.51
C VAL A 15 4.46 -7.83 -0.24
N HIS A 16 5.73 -7.87 0.14
CA HIS A 16 6.70 -8.76 -0.49
C HIS A 16 6.39 -10.24 -0.26
N GLN A 17 5.82 -10.59 0.89
CA GLN A 17 5.38 -11.96 1.14
C GLN A 17 4.25 -12.40 0.22
N HIS A 18 3.33 -11.49 -0.10
CA HIS A 18 2.15 -11.82 -0.89
C HIS A 18 2.37 -11.65 -2.39
N PHE A 19 3.23 -10.71 -2.79
CA PHE A 19 3.38 -10.33 -4.21
C PHE A 19 4.82 -10.45 -4.72
N GLY A 20 5.78 -10.82 -3.88
CA GLY A 20 7.18 -10.97 -4.27
C GLY A 20 8.01 -9.74 -3.99
N ALA A 21 9.33 -9.93 -3.98
CA ALA A 21 10.30 -8.87 -3.65
C ALA A 21 10.36 -7.76 -4.70
N GLN A 22 9.81 -8.00 -5.90
CA GLN A 22 9.79 -7.00 -6.98
C GLN A 22 8.62 -6.04 -6.87
N ALA A 23 7.65 -6.30 -6.00
CA ALA A 23 6.50 -5.43 -5.84
C ALA A 23 6.93 -4.06 -5.33
N LYS A 24 6.32 -3.03 -5.91
CA LYS A 24 6.59 -1.63 -5.55
C LYS A 24 5.38 -1.08 -4.82
N ILE A 25 5.62 -0.25 -3.81
CA ILE A 25 4.58 0.22 -2.89
C ILE A 25 4.64 1.73 -2.79
N TRP A 26 3.47 2.36 -2.84
CA TRP A 26 3.33 3.81 -2.57
C TRP A 26 2.28 4.03 -1.50
N LEU A 27 2.61 4.90 -0.55
CA LEU A 27 1.65 5.42 0.42
C LEU A 27 1.08 6.72 -0.13
N PHE A 28 -0.23 6.82 -0.20
CA PHE A 28 -0.87 8.01 -0.72
C PHE A 28 -2.12 8.36 0.11
N GLY A 29 -2.84 9.41 -0.28
CA GLY A 29 -4.05 9.81 0.40
C GLY A 29 -3.81 10.53 1.72
N SER A 30 -4.68 10.31 2.68
CA SER A 30 -4.69 11.07 3.93
C SER A 30 -3.46 10.86 4.81
N ARG A 31 -2.74 9.76 4.64
CA ARG A 31 -1.53 9.49 5.43
C ARG A 31 -0.33 10.33 5.00
N VAL A 32 -0.36 10.90 3.82
CA VAL A 32 0.68 11.80 3.36
C VAL A 32 0.52 13.18 4.02
N ASP A 33 -0.68 13.51 4.44
CA ASP A 33 -1.02 14.79 5.07
C ASP A 33 -1.12 14.61 6.59
N ASP A 34 -0.14 15.16 7.32
CA ASP A 34 -0.09 15.08 8.78
C ASP A 34 -1.23 15.80 9.47
N CYS A 35 -1.87 16.73 8.79
CA CYS A 35 -2.97 17.50 9.38
C CYS A 35 -4.27 16.72 9.44
N LYS A 36 -4.37 15.64 8.69
CA LYS A 36 -5.58 14.83 8.67
C LYS A 36 -5.54 13.77 9.76
N ARG A 37 -6.67 13.63 10.43
CA ARG A 37 -6.89 12.53 11.34
C ARG A 37 -7.62 11.44 10.57
N GLY A 38 -7.08 10.26 10.58
CA GLY A 38 -7.76 9.17 9.94
C GLY A 38 -7.16 7.87 10.41
N GLY A 39 -7.99 6.85 10.50
CA GLY A 39 -7.53 5.51 10.75
C GLY A 39 -7.15 4.78 9.47
N ASP A 40 -7.23 5.44 8.32
CA ASP A 40 -7.07 4.76 7.03
C ASP A 40 -5.64 4.91 6.50
N VAL A 41 -5.14 3.82 5.98
CA VAL A 41 -3.87 3.77 5.27
C VAL A 41 -4.19 3.44 3.82
N ASP A 42 -3.80 4.31 2.91
CA ASP A 42 -4.04 4.12 1.48
C ASP A 42 -2.75 3.67 0.81
N LEU A 43 -2.75 2.45 0.28
CA LEU A 43 -1.58 1.85 -0.34
C LEU A 43 -1.87 1.50 -1.80
N TYR A 44 -0.90 1.81 -2.66
CA TYR A 44 -0.89 1.39 -4.04
C TYR A 44 0.29 0.46 -4.27
N VAL A 45 0.03 -0.71 -4.84
CA VAL A 45 1.05 -1.73 -5.08
C VAL A 45 1.08 -2.08 -6.57
N GLU A 46 2.29 -2.09 -7.14
CA GLU A 46 2.53 -2.62 -8.48
C GLU A 46 3.24 -3.96 -8.38
N THR A 47 2.73 -4.96 -9.07
CA THR A 47 3.32 -6.29 -9.12
C THR A 47 3.08 -6.91 -10.51
N ASP A 48 3.92 -7.86 -10.88
CA ASP A 48 3.74 -8.60 -12.13
C ASP A 48 2.60 -9.61 -12.04
N HIS A 49 2.20 -10.00 -10.83
CA HIS A 49 1.21 -11.04 -10.60
C HIS A 49 0.12 -10.58 -9.62
N PRO A 50 -0.75 -9.64 -10.05
CA PRO A 50 -1.85 -9.22 -9.20
C PRO A 50 -2.90 -10.33 -9.13
N GLU A 51 -3.14 -10.83 -7.92
CA GLU A 51 -4.17 -11.82 -7.64
C GLU A 51 -5.14 -11.27 -6.60
N LEU A 52 -6.43 -11.40 -6.87
CA LEU A 52 -7.45 -10.89 -5.96
C LEU A 52 -7.35 -11.52 -4.56
N LEU A 53 -7.11 -12.83 -4.50
CA LEU A 53 -7.01 -13.51 -3.22
C LEU A 53 -5.79 -13.06 -2.43
N SER A 54 -4.65 -12.88 -3.09
CA SER A 54 -3.45 -12.36 -2.45
C SER A 54 -3.66 -10.92 -1.96
N GLU A 55 -4.34 -10.10 -2.74
CA GLU A 55 -4.70 -8.74 -2.36
C GLU A 55 -5.53 -8.74 -1.09
N LEU A 56 -6.57 -9.56 -1.02
CA LEU A 56 -7.45 -9.63 0.12
C LEU A 56 -6.71 -10.13 1.37
N ARG A 57 -5.90 -11.16 1.22
CA ARG A 57 -5.11 -11.71 2.33
C ARG A 57 -4.09 -10.71 2.85
N CYS A 58 -3.44 -9.99 1.95
CA CYS A 58 -2.48 -8.96 2.32
C CYS A 58 -3.18 -7.82 3.07
N LYS A 59 -4.31 -7.37 2.59
CA LYS A 59 -5.10 -6.33 3.23
C LYS A 59 -5.48 -6.74 4.66
N ILE A 60 -6.02 -7.93 4.85
CA ILE A 60 -6.43 -8.43 6.17
C ILE A 60 -5.22 -8.51 7.09
N SER A 61 -4.11 -9.05 6.60
CA SER A 61 -2.88 -9.18 7.38
C SER A 61 -2.37 -7.81 7.86
N LEU A 62 -2.41 -6.82 6.98
CA LEU A 62 -1.98 -5.47 7.32
C LEU A 62 -2.92 -4.81 8.32
N GLU A 63 -4.23 -4.96 8.14
CA GLU A 63 -5.20 -4.40 9.07
C GLU A 63 -5.05 -4.99 10.46
N GLU A 64 -4.83 -6.28 10.57
CA GLU A 64 -4.60 -6.93 11.86
C GLU A 64 -3.32 -6.47 12.51
N ALA A 65 -2.25 -6.40 11.75
CA ALA A 65 -0.93 -6.06 12.28
C ALA A 65 -0.81 -4.59 12.65
N LEU A 66 -1.43 -3.70 11.89
CA LEU A 66 -1.36 -2.26 12.12
C LEU A 66 -2.47 -1.74 13.03
N ASP A 67 -3.53 -2.53 13.19
CA ASP A 67 -4.76 -2.11 13.90
C ASP A 67 -5.33 -0.83 13.28
N LEU A 68 -5.33 -0.78 11.94
CA LEU A 68 -5.83 0.33 11.15
C LEU A 68 -6.60 -0.21 9.96
N HIS A 69 -7.52 0.59 9.43
CA HIS A 69 -8.16 0.26 8.17
C HIS A 69 -7.17 0.51 7.03
N VAL A 70 -7.05 -0.45 6.11
CA VAL A 70 -6.12 -0.37 4.98
C VAL A 70 -6.90 -0.45 3.68
N ASP A 71 -6.77 0.57 2.85
CA ASP A 71 -7.25 0.54 1.47
C ASP A 71 -6.07 0.14 0.59
N LEU A 72 -6.14 -1.06 0.05
CA LEU A 72 -5.07 -1.62 -0.77
C LEU A 72 -5.52 -1.74 -2.21
N ILE A 73 -4.79 -1.08 -3.09
CA ILE A 73 -5.02 -1.15 -4.53
C ILE A 73 -3.82 -1.82 -5.17
N VAL A 74 -4.05 -2.92 -5.88
CA VAL A 74 -3.00 -3.69 -6.54
C VAL A 74 -3.23 -3.68 -8.04
N LYS A 75 -2.22 -3.28 -8.79
CA LYS A 75 -2.27 -3.25 -10.25
C LYS A 75 -1.03 -3.90 -10.83
N LYS A 76 -1.14 -4.36 -12.07
CA LYS A 76 -0.01 -4.91 -12.78
C LYS A 76 0.95 -3.79 -13.17
N ALA A 77 2.25 -4.04 -12.97
CA ALA A 77 3.29 -3.10 -13.36
C ALA A 77 3.25 -2.83 -14.86
N GLY A 78 3.52 -1.60 -15.25
CA GLY A 78 3.56 -1.20 -16.65
C GLY A 78 2.22 -0.80 -17.26
N GLN A 79 1.13 -0.95 -16.53
CA GLN A 79 -0.18 -0.47 -16.99
C GLN A 79 -0.34 1.02 -16.62
N ASN A 80 -1.12 1.73 -17.43
CA ASN A 80 -1.27 3.17 -17.27
C ASN A 80 -2.67 3.50 -16.75
N HIS A 81 -2.93 3.16 -15.49
CA HIS A 81 -4.19 3.49 -14.83
C HIS A 81 -4.16 4.88 -14.20
N PRO A 82 -5.29 5.58 -14.14
CA PRO A 82 -5.33 6.90 -13.47
C PRO A 82 -4.87 6.85 -12.01
N ILE A 83 -5.24 5.82 -11.25
CA ILE A 83 -4.81 5.68 -9.86
C ILE A 83 -3.30 5.54 -9.75
N GLN A 84 -2.67 4.90 -10.72
CA GLN A 84 -1.21 4.77 -10.76
C GLN A 84 -0.53 6.12 -10.87
N GLN A 85 -1.05 6.97 -11.73
CA GLN A 85 -0.50 8.32 -11.91
C GLN A 85 -0.66 9.16 -10.64
N ILE A 86 -1.82 9.09 -10.01
CA ILE A 86 -2.10 9.82 -8.77
C ILE A 86 -1.18 9.32 -7.65
N ALA A 87 -1.07 8.02 -7.49
CA ALA A 87 -0.24 7.45 -6.42
C ALA A 87 1.23 7.79 -6.59
N LYS A 88 1.75 7.77 -7.82
CA LYS A 88 3.14 8.08 -8.08
C LYS A 88 3.44 9.57 -7.98
N ALA A 89 2.48 10.43 -8.36
CA ALA A 89 2.66 11.87 -8.33
C ALA A 89 2.50 12.44 -6.91
N GLU A 90 1.55 11.93 -6.14
CA GLU A 90 1.17 12.48 -4.84
C GLU A 90 1.62 11.61 -3.66
N GLY A 91 1.92 10.34 -3.91
CA GLY A 91 2.28 9.40 -2.87
C GLY A 91 3.76 9.40 -2.53
N VAL A 92 4.08 8.66 -1.48
CA VAL A 92 5.45 8.44 -1.02
C VAL A 92 5.83 7.00 -1.31
N ARG A 93 6.93 6.77 -1.99
CA ARG A 93 7.45 5.43 -2.27
C ARG A 93 7.98 4.80 -0.98
N LEU A 94 7.49 3.62 -0.66
CA LEU A 94 7.98 2.86 0.49
C LEU A 94 9.12 1.91 0.15
#